data_06540bc1b42f258204bf9de87ede03d2
#
_entry.id   06540bc1b42f258204bf9de87ede03d2
#
_cell.length_a   1.000
_cell.length_b   1.000
_cell.length_c   1.000
_cell.angle_alpha   90.00
_cell.angle_beta   90.00
_cell.angle_gamma   90.00
#
_symmetry.space_group_name_H-M   'P 1'
#
loop_
_entity.id
_entity.type
_entity.pdbx_description
1 polymer ?
#
loop_
_entity_poly.entity_id
_entity_poly.type
_entity_poly.pdbx_seq_one_letter_code
_entity_poly.pdbx_strand_id
1 'polypeptide(L)'
;LLGVGMAAGTAREKNNYGFLVPLHRRYRGVMRIVWGKAMAYLMIYVVMAAYLLCAVPYFFNFISLVTVSQLALFSLPYLLSCIFFSMTLSAMMRYRENVMLLVVFSSVMLLFMSGVSWPQSNIPAFWQGVSWLFPSPFGIRGFVRMNSMGATLTDVSTEYRALWIQTIVYFVLAHEVYRFNIAKARHAIHH
;
A
#
# COMPACT_ATOMS: atom_id res chain seq x y z
N LEU A 1 1.60 -5.92 0.33
CA LEU A 1 0.73 -5.84 1.51
C LEU A 1 1.16 -6.83 2.60
N LEU A 2 1.24 -8.13 2.31
CA LEU A 2 1.58 -9.18 3.29
C LEU A 2 2.92 -8.91 3.99
N GLY A 3 4.00 -8.64 3.25
CA GLY A 3 5.34 -8.45 3.83
C GLY A 3 5.40 -7.28 4.81
N VAL A 4 4.86 -6.12 4.45
CA VAL A 4 4.81 -4.94 5.31
C VAL A 4 3.90 -5.19 6.51
N GLY A 5 2.73 -5.79 6.28
CA GLY A 5 1.76 -6.10 7.31
C GLY A 5 2.32 -7.05 8.36
N MET A 6 3.00 -8.11 7.93
CA MET A 6 3.61 -9.10 8.83
C MET A 6 4.79 -8.52 9.62
N ALA A 7 5.65 -7.71 9.00
CA ALA A 7 6.78 -7.09 9.68
C ALA A 7 6.34 -6.10 10.77
N ALA A 8 5.30 -5.30 10.49
CA ALA A 8 4.77 -4.37 11.46
C ALA A 8 3.94 -5.08 12.56
N GLY A 9 3.21 -6.15 12.22
CA GLY A 9 2.52 -7.01 13.17
C GLY A 9 3.49 -7.68 14.16
N THR A 10 4.62 -8.20 13.67
CA THR A 10 5.67 -8.78 14.53
C THR A 10 6.29 -7.76 15.47
N ALA A 11 6.48 -6.51 15.01
CA ALA A 11 7.00 -5.43 15.85
C ALA A 11 6.04 -5.09 17.01
N ARG A 12 4.74 -5.23 16.79
CA ARG A 12 3.72 -5.02 17.84
C ARG A 12 3.62 -6.19 18.80
N GLU A 13 3.61 -7.40 18.29
CA GLU A 13 3.55 -8.64 19.09
C GLU A 13 4.73 -8.77 20.06
N LYS A 14 5.94 -8.45 19.58
CA LYS A 14 7.17 -8.45 20.39
C LYS A 14 7.35 -7.21 21.26
N ASN A 15 6.36 -6.32 21.32
CA ASN A 15 6.40 -5.06 22.07
C ASN A 15 7.65 -4.18 21.78
N ASN A 16 8.18 -4.29 20.56
CA ASN A 16 9.39 -3.57 20.13
C ASN A 16 9.20 -2.04 20.02
N TYR A 17 7.99 -1.55 20.28
CA TYR A 17 7.74 -0.10 20.37
C TYR A 17 8.46 0.55 21.56
N GLY A 18 8.83 -0.22 22.58
CA GLY A 18 9.63 0.26 23.69
C GLY A 18 10.99 0.86 23.27
N PHE A 19 11.64 0.29 22.26
CA PHE A 19 12.89 0.81 21.70
C PHE A 19 12.70 2.15 20.94
N LEU A 20 11.49 2.50 20.56
CA LEU A 20 11.17 3.73 19.82
C LEU A 20 10.81 4.89 20.78
N VAL A 21 10.60 4.61 22.07
CA VAL A 21 10.23 5.60 23.08
C VAL A 21 11.26 6.72 23.21
N PRO A 22 12.60 6.47 23.26
CA PRO A 22 13.58 7.54 23.35
C PRO A 22 13.61 8.46 22.13
N LEU A 23 13.24 7.95 20.95
CA LEU A 23 13.17 8.71 19.70
C LEU A 23 11.95 9.65 19.64
N HIS A 24 10.93 9.42 20.48
CA HIS A 24 9.68 10.19 20.50
C HIS A 24 9.76 11.50 21.31
N ARG A 25 10.85 11.77 22.01
CA ARG A 25 10.99 12.98 22.85
C ARG A 25 10.84 14.31 22.09
N ARG A 26 10.87 14.26 20.75
CA ARG A 26 10.58 15.39 19.86
C ARG A 26 9.48 15.00 18.87
N TYR A 27 8.47 15.84 18.65
CA TYR A 27 7.32 15.64 17.75
C TYR A 27 7.70 15.15 16.34
N ARG A 28 8.93 15.42 15.90
CA ARG A 28 9.51 14.93 14.63
C ARG A 28 9.96 13.44 14.66
N GLY A 29 9.97 12.78 15.80
CA GLY A 29 10.45 11.40 15.92
C GLY A 29 9.56 10.38 15.22
N VAL A 30 8.23 10.48 15.41
CA VAL A 30 7.25 9.55 14.79
C VAL A 30 7.29 9.66 13.27
N MET A 31 7.34 10.88 12.76
CA MET A 31 7.40 11.13 11.30
C MET A 31 8.66 10.52 10.67
N ARG A 32 9.82 10.61 11.36
CA ARG A 32 11.07 9.96 10.93
C ARG A 32 10.94 8.44 10.88
N ILE A 33 10.28 7.84 11.87
CA ILE A 33 10.07 6.39 11.93
C ILE A 33 9.18 5.92 10.79
N VAL A 34 8.05 6.60 10.56
CA VAL A 34 7.12 6.25 9.47
C VAL A 34 7.80 6.39 8.11
N TRP A 35 8.50 7.51 7.86
CA TRP A 35 9.24 7.71 6.61
C TRP A 35 10.39 6.72 6.43
N GLY A 36 11.17 6.46 7.47
CA GLY A 36 12.28 5.50 7.42
C GLY A 36 11.81 4.09 7.06
N LYS A 37 10.73 3.63 7.71
CA LYS A 37 10.11 2.34 7.36
C LYS A 37 9.53 2.34 5.95
N ALA A 38 8.82 3.39 5.56
CA ALA A 38 8.24 3.50 4.24
C ALA A 38 9.30 3.46 3.14
N MET A 39 10.43 4.17 3.33
CA MET A 39 11.53 4.17 2.37
C MET A 39 12.23 2.82 2.28
N ALA A 40 12.43 2.13 3.40
CA ALA A 40 13.00 0.78 3.39
C ALA A 40 12.11 -0.20 2.61
N TYR A 41 10.80 -0.16 2.83
CA TYR A 41 9.85 -0.99 2.09
C TYR A 41 9.77 -0.58 0.62
N LEU A 42 9.80 0.73 0.33
CA LEU A 42 9.77 1.23 -1.04
C LEU A 42 10.97 0.71 -1.85
N MET A 43 12.18 0.73 -1.29
CA MET A 43 13.37 0.19 -1.96
C MET A 43 13.18 -1.29 -2.36
N ILE A 44 12.68 -2.11 -1.44
CA ILE A 44 12.41 -3.53 -1.71
C ILE A 44 11.36 -3.69 -2.83
N TYR A 45 10.26 -2.94 -2.74
CA TYR A 45 9.17 -3.06 -3.70
C TYR A 45 9.51 -2.46 -5.07
N VAL A 46 10.35 -1.43 -5.15
CA VAL A 46 10.84 -0.89 -6.43
C VAL A 46 11.68 -1.93 -7.16
N VAL A 47 12.55 -2.65 -6.46
CA VAL A 47 13.33 -3.75 -7.08
C VAL A 47 12.41 -4.84 -7.60
N MET A 48 11.43 -5.27 -6.80
CA MET A 48 10.44 -6.27 -7.22
C MET A 48 9.57 -5.79 -8.37
N ALA A 49 9.14 -4.53 -8.33
CA ALA A 49 8.35 -3.91 -9.42
C ALA A 49 9.17 -3.82 -10.71
N ALA A 50 10.43 -3.39 -10.63
CA ALA A 50 11.32 -3.35 -11.80
C ALA A 50 11.50 -4.74 -12.40
N TYR A 51 11.67 -5.77 -11.58
CA TYR A 51 11.74 -7.15 -12.06
C TYR A 51 10.45 -7.56 -12.79
N LEU A 52 9.28 -7.33 -12.17
CA LEU A 52 7.99 -7.71 -12.75
C LEU A 52 7.62 -6.91 -14.01
N LEU A 53 7.96 -5.62 -14.05
CA LEU A 53 7.58 -4.74 -15.15
C LEU A 53 8.56 -4.74 -16.32
N CYS A 54 9.82 -5.10 -16.10
CA CYS A 54 10.86 -5.09 -17.12
C CYS A 54 11.31 -6.52 -17.50
N ALA A 55 11.71 -7.35 -16.51
CA ALA A 55 12.27 -8.66 -16.80
C ALA A 55 11.21 -9.66 -17.29
N VAL A 56 10.04 -9.69 -16.63
CA VAL A 56 8.99 -10.66 -17.01
C VAL A 56 8.46 -10.42 -18.43
N PRO A 57 8.08 -9.20 -18.85
CA PRO A 57 7.67 -8.97 -20.24
C PRO A 57 8.77 -9.30 -21.26
N TYR A 58 10.03 -9.02 -20.92
CA TYR A 58 11.17 -9.34 -21.78
C TYR A 58 11.33 -10.85 -21.99
N PHE A 59 11.28 -11.65 -20.92
CA PHE A 59 11.44 -13.12 -21.01
C PHE A 59 10.26 -13.81 -21.71
N PHE A 60 9.05 -13.31 -21.53
CA PHE A 60 7.84 -13.91 -22.12
C PHE A 60 7.40 -13.26 -23.43
N ASN A 61 8.18 -12.31 -23.96
CA ASN A 61 7.85 -11.55 -25.17
C ASN A 61 6.43 -10.94 -25.14
N PHE A 62 6.00 -10.45 -23.96
CA PHE A 62 4.74 -9.74 -23.87
C PHE A 62 4.84 -8.37 -24.56
N ILE A 63 3.90 -8.11 -25.45
CA ILE A 63 3.78 -6.82 -26.10
C ILE A 63 3.22 -5.82 -25.08
N SER A 64 4.06 -4.96 -24.53
CA SER A 64 3.61 -3.82 -23.74
C SER A 64 3.48 -2.61 -24.67
N LEU A 65 2.28 -2.04 -24.73
CA LEU A 65 1.99 -0.87 -25.58
C LEU A 65 2.44 0.45 -24.94
N VAL A 66 2.81 0.42 -23.66
CA VAL A 66 3.21 1.61 -22.90
C VAL A 66 4.74 1.68 -22.72
N THR A 67 5.25 2.90 -22.65
CA THR A 67 6.66 3.14 -22.34
C THR A 67 6.95 2.81 -20.87
N VAL A 68 8.09 2.17 -20.62
CA VAL A 68 8.52 1.76 -19.26
C VAL A 68 8.54 2.95 -18.29
N SER A 69 8.90 4.14 -18.78
CA SER A 69 8.94 5.36 -17.97
C SER A 69 7.56 5.78 -17.46
N GLN A 70 6.53 5.74 -18.29
CA GLN A 70 5.15 6.07 -17.89
C GLN A 70 4.61 5.05 -16.88
N LEU A 71 4.92 3.77 -17.10
CA LEU A 71 4.53 2.70 -16.19
C LEU A 71 5.24 2.81 -14.83
N ALA A 72 6.52 3.16 -14.82
CA ALA A 72 7.29 3.43 -13.61
C ALA A 72 6.72 4.64 -12.85
N LEU A 73 6.36 5.71 -13.55
CA LEU A 73 5.77 6.91 -12.93
C LEU A 73 4.39 6.62 -12.33
N PHE A 74 3.59 5.78 -12.98
CA PHE A 74 2.30 5.33 -12.43
C PHE A 74 2.47 4.40 -11.23
N SER A 75 3.46 3.50 -11.25
CA SER A 75 3.67 2.53 -10.17
C SER A 75 4.16 3.17 -8.87
N LEU A 76 4.80 4.33 -8.92
CA LEU A 76 5.32 5.01 -7.73
C LEU A 76 4.22 5.38 -6.71
N PRO A 77 3.17 6.15 -7.05
CA PRO A 77 2.09 6.43 -6.09
C PRO A 77 1.31 5.18 -5.69
N TYR A 78 1.22 4.19 -6.57
CA TYR A 78 0.60 2.91 -6.25
C TYR A 78 1.37 2.17 -5.14
N LEU A 79 2.69 2.05 -5.27
CA LEU A 79 3.53 1.41 -4.25
C LEU A 79 3.49 2.16 -2.92
N LEU A 80 3.59 3.48 -2.95
CA LEU A 80 3.50 4.32 -1.75
C LEU A 80 2.14 4.15 -1.05
N SER A 81 1.04 4.20 -1.80
CA SER A 81 -0.30 4.00 -1.25
C SER A 81 -0.45 2.62 -0.60
N CYS A 82 0.04 1.56 -1.26
CA CYS A 82 0.03 0.20 -0.72
C CYS A 82 0.88 0.07 0.55
N ILE A 83 2.04 0.71 0.62
CA ILE A 83 2.92 0.68 1.79
C ILE A 83 2.23 1.36 2.98
N PHE A 84 1.74 2.59 2.81
CA PHE A 84 1.09 3.31 3.90
C PHE A 84 -0.22 2.65 4.34
N PHE A 85 -1.01 2.14 3.42
CA PHE A 85 -2.20 1.35 3.73
C PHE A 85 -1.86 0.12 4.58
N SER A 86 -0.84 -0.64 4.16
CA SER A 86 -0.39 -1.82 4.88
C SER A 86 0.17 -1.51 6.26
N MET A 87 0.93 -0.41 6.39
CA MET A 87 1.44 0.08 7.68
C MET A 87 0.29 0.48 8.62
N THR A 88 -0.74 1.15 8.10
CA THR A 88 -1.92 1.55 8.88
C THR A 88 -2.67 0.33 9.39
N LEU A 89 -3.01 -0.61 8.51
CA LEU A 89 -3.73 -1.84 8.88
C LEU A 89 -2.97 -2.67 9.91
N SER A 90 -1.67 -2.86 9.67
CA SER A 90 -0.85 -3.66 10.57
C SER A 90 -0.68 -3.01 11.94
N ALA A 91 -0.58 -1.69 12.00
CA ALA A 91 -0.49 -0.96 13.26
C ALA A 91 -1.83 -0.96 14.04
N MET A 92 -2.96 -1.21 13.39
CA MET A 92 -4.26 -1.41 14.03
C MET A 92 -4.44 -2.84 14.56
N MET A 93 -3.84 -3.84 13.90
CA MET A 93 -4.00 -5.24 14.26
C MET A 93 -3.06 -5.65 15.39
N ARG A 94 -3.57 -6.45 16.34
CA ARG A 94 -2.83 -6.89 17.52
C ARG A 94 -1.95 -8.12 17.23
N TYR A 95 -2.44 -9.03 16.38
CA TYR A 95 -1.79 -10.29 16.07
C TYR A 95 -1.40 -10.36 14.59
N ARG A 96 -0.23 -10.94 14.33
CA ARG A 96 0.31 -11.13 12.98
C ARG A 96 -0.62 -11.99 12.10
N GLU A 97 -1.21 -13.01 12.69
CA GLU A 97 -2.12 -13.94 12.01
C GLU A 97 -3.35 -13.25 11.45
N ASN A 98 -3.92 -12.30 12.19
CA ASN A 98 -5.08 -11.53 11.75
C ASN A 98 -4.79 -10.70 10.51
N VAL A 99 -3.56 -10.17 10.37
CA VAL A 99 -3.14 -9.45 9.16
C VAL A 99 -3.11 -10.40 7.96
N MET A 100 -2.58 -11.60 8.14
CA MET A 100 -2.51 -12.61 7.09
C MET A 100 -3.91 -13.03 6.62
N LEU A 101 -4.80 -13.35 7.55
CA LEU A 101 -6.18 -13.71 7.25
C LEU A 101 -6.91 -12.59 6.50
N LEU A 102 -6.79 -11.36 6.99
CA LEU A 102 -7.41 -10.20 6.34
C LEU A 102 -6.94 -10.02 4.90
N VAL A 103 -5.63 -10.12 4.66
CA VAL A 103 -5.07 -9.97 3.31
C VAL A 103 -5.54 -11.09 2.38
N VAL A 104 -5.54 -12.35 2.85
CA VAL A 104 -5.97 -13.50 2.04
C VAL A 104 -7.46 -13.38 1.68
N PHE A 105 -8.34 -13.12 2.64
CA PHE A 105 -9.78 -13.00 2.37
C PHE A 105 -10.11 -11.76 1.55
N SER A 106 -9.46 -10.62 1.81
CA SER A 106 -9.71 -9.40 1.03
C SER A 106 -9.15 -9.47 -0.38
N SER A 107 -8.09 -10.25 -0.64
CA SER A 107 -7.46 -10.31 -1.96
C SER A 107 -8.40 -10.79 -3.06
N VAL A 108 -9.20 -11.81 -2.78
CA VAL A 108 -10.19 -12.33 -3.73
C VAL A 108 -11.27 -11.29 -4.02
N MET A 109 -11.79 -10.65 -2.96
CA MET A 109 -12.79 -9.59 -3.11
C MET A 109 -12.25 -8.39 -3.92
N LEU A 110 -11.01 -7.97 -3.62
CA LEU A 110 -10.36 -6.86 -4.34
C LEU A 110 -10.09 -7.19 -5.80
N LEU A 111 -9.83 -8.45 -6.14
CA LEU A 111 -9.67 -8.90 -7.52
C LEU A 111 -10.98 -8.69 -8.31
N PHE A 112 -12.13 -9.07 -7.74
CA PHE A 112 -13.43 -8.83 -8.38
C PHE A 112 -13.75 -7.34 -8.50
N MET A 113 -13.40 -6.54 -7.49
CA MET A 113 -13.64 -5.09 -7.50
C MET A 113 -12.69 -4.32 -8.44
N SER A 114 -11.58 -4.94 -8.88
CA SER A 114 -10.64 -4.32 -9.81
C SER A 114 -11.20 -4.13 -11.23
N GLY A 115 -12.29 -4.83 -11.56
CA GLY A 115 -12.89 -4.78 -12.88
C GLY A 115 -12.22 -5.67 -13.93
N VAL A 116 -11.20 -6.45 -13.53
CA VAL A 116 -10.51 -7.40 -14.44
C VAL A 116 -11.35 -8.66 -14.68
N SER A 117 -11.93 -9.19 -13.60
CA SER A 117 -12.76 -10.40 -13.67
C SER A 117 -14.23 -10.10 -13.95
N TRP A 118 -14.68 -8.91 -13.63
CA TRP A 118 -16.09 -8.50 -13.78
C TRP A 118 -16.20 -7.05 -14.25
N PRO A 119 -17.00 -6.75 -15.29
CA PRO A 119 -17.17 -5.39 -15.78
C PRO A 119 -17.67 -4.43 -14.69
N GLN A 120 -17.08 -3.25 -14.61
CA GLN A 120 -17.41 -2.25 -13.59
C GLN A 120 -18.88 -1.79 -13.62
N SER A 121 -19.49 -1.78 -14.81
CA SER A 121 -20.89 -1.43 -14.99
C SER A 121 -21.87 -2.30 -14.19
N ASN A 122 -21.45 -3.53 -13.88
CA ASN A 122 -22.26 -4.51 -13.17
C ASN A 122 -21.98 -4.55 -11.66
N ILE A 123 -21.04 -3.74 -11.17
CA ILE A 123 -20.73 -3.66 -9.73
C ILE A 123 -21.72 -2.70 -9.08
N PRO A 124 -22.48 -3.13 -8.03
CA PRO A 124 -23.37 -2.24 -7.29
C PRO A 124 -22.64 -1.01 -6.74
N ALA A 125 -23.32 0.14 -6.69
CA ALA A 125 -22.75 1.42 -6.26
C ALA A 125 -22.09 1.36 -4.87
N PHE A 126 -22.65 0.55 -3.97
CA PHE A 126 -22.08 0.32 -2.64
C PHE A 126 -20.65 -0.25 -2.73
N TRP A 127 -20.43 -1.29 -3.53
CA TRP A 127 -19.11 -1.91 -3.71
C TRP A 127 -18.14 -1.01 -4.46
N GLN A 128 -18.64 -0.19 -5.37
CA GLN A 128 -17.84 0.85 -6.01
C GLN A 128 -17.30 1.85 -4.96
N GLY A 129 -18.15 2.27 -4.01
CA GLY A 129 -17.72 3.10 -2.88
C GLY A 129 -16.67 2.42 -2.00
N VAL A 130 -16.86 1.15 -1.67
CA VAL A 130 -15.88 0.36 -0.90
C VAL A 130 -14.55 0.22 -1.64
N SER A 131 -14.56 0.14 -2.98
CA SER A 131 -13.33 0.07 -3.78
C SER A 131 -12.43 1.30 -3.62
N TRP A 132 -12.97 2.47 -3.31
CA TRP A 132 -12.23 3.69 -3.04
C TRP A 132 -11.37 3.62 -1.78
N LEU A 133 -11.71 2.71 -0.88
CA LEU A 133 -10.92 2.50 0.34
C LEU A 133 -9.62 1.73 0.07
N PHE A 134 -9.52 1.02 -1.05
CA PHE A 134 -8.37 0.16 -1.33
C PHE A 134 -7.56 0.68 -2.51
N PRO A 135 -6.22 0.76 -2.42
CA PRO A 135 -5.38 1.19 -3.54
C PRO A 135 -5.32 0.16 -4.68
N SER A 136 -5.55 -1.12 -4.37
CA SER A 136 -5.42 -2.23 -5.32
C SER A 136 -6.32 -2.10 -6.55
N PRO A 137 -7.64 -1.82 -6.44
CA PRO A 137 -8.51 -1.69 -7.61
C PRO A 137 -8.06 -0.60 -8.59
N PHE A 138 -7.60 0.55 -8.08
CA PHE A 138 -7.12 1.65 -8.92
C PHE A 138 -5.79 1.32 -9.59
N GLY A 139 -4.87 0.69 -8.84
CA GLY A 139 -3.59 0.25 -9.38
C GLY A 139 -3.76 -0.77 -10.50
N ILE A 140 -4.60 -1.79 -10.29
CA ILE A 140 -4.85 -2.84 -11.29
C ILE A 140 -5.51 -2.25 -12.54
N ARG A 141 -6.55 -1.42 -12.39
CA ARG A 141 -7.24 -0.77 -13.51
C ARG A 141 -6.30 0.09 -14.35
N GLY A 142 -5.55 0.97 -13.69
CA GLY A 142 -4.60 1.84 -14.38
C GLY A 142 -3.54 1.01 -15.10
N PHE A 143 -2.98 0.00 -14.45
CA PHE A 143 -2.00 -0.89 -15.05
C PHE A 143 -2.54 -1.62 -16.29
N VAL A 144 -3.72 -2.22 -16.22
CA VAL A 144 -4.34 -2.94 -17.35
C VAL A 144 -4.63 -1.99 -18.50
N ARG A 145 -5.18 -0.80 -18.23
CA ARG A 145 -5.46 0.20 -19.28
C ARG A 145 -4.17 0.67 -19.96
N MET A 146 -3.12 0.92 -19.21
CA MET A 146 -1.83 1.33 -19.77
C MET A 146 -1.17 0.19 -20.55
N ASN A 147 -1.04 -0.98 -19.95
CA ASN A 147 -0.27 -2.06 -20.53
C ASN A 147 -0.98 -2.78 -21.69
N SER A 148 -2.29 -3.02 -21.57
CA SER A 148 -3.07 -3.79 -22.56
C SER A 148 -3.79 -2.94 -23.58
N MET A 149 -4.15 -1.69 -23.24
CA MET A 149 -4.89 -0.79 -24.12
C MET A 149 -4.03 0.37 -24.66
N GLY A 150 -2.75 0.46 -24.24
CA GLY A 150 -1.86 1.55 -24.67
C GLY A 150 -2.26 2.93 -24.17
N ALA A 151 -3.07 3.02 -23.10
CA ALA A 151 -3.49 4.27 -22.52
C ALA A 151 -2.30 5.06 -21.98
N THR A 152 -2.28 6.36 -22.21
CA THR A 152 -1.26 7.26 -21.68
C THR A 152 -1.54 7.62 -20.23
N LEU A 153 -0.57 8.23 -19.54
CA LEU A 153 -0.75 8.68 -18.17
C LEU A 153 -1.89 9.71 -18.02
N THR A 154 -2.18 10.46 -19.07
CA THR A 154 -3.29 11.40 -19.12
C THR A 154 -4.64 10.73 -19.16
N ASP A 155 -4.75 9.57 -19.83
CA ASP A 155 -5.99 8.79 -19.94
C ASP A 155 -6.36 8.08 -18.62
N VAL A 156 -5.35 7.75 -17.80
CA VAL A 156 -5.52 7.16 -16.46
C VAL A 156 -5.39 8.19 -15.34
N SER A 157 -5.57 9.48 -15.67
CA SER A 157 -5.40 10.58 -14.69
C SER A 157 -6.34 10.48 -13.48
N THR A 158 -7.50 9.86 -13.62
CA THR A 158 -8.45 9.63 -12.52
C THR A 158 -7.89 8.63 -11.51
N GLU A 159 -7.40 7.49 -11.99
CA GLU A 159 -6.77 6.46 -11.17
C GLU A 159 -5.48 6.99 -10.53
N TYR A 160 -4.68 7.73 -11.29
CA TYR A 160 -3.45 8.34 -10.81
C TYR A 160 -3.69 9.35 -9.68
N ARG A 161 -4.68 10.24 -9.84
CA ARG A 161 -5.09 11.19 -8.79
C ARG A 161 -5.65 10.48 -7.56
N ALA A 162 -6.49 9.46 -7.76
CA ALA A 162 -7.02 8.66 -6.65
C ALA A 162 -5.90 8.03 -5.83
N LEU A 163 -4.87 7.47 -6.47
CA LEU A 163 -3.71 6.87 -5.78
C LEU A 163 -2.90 7.92 -4.99
N TRP A 164 -2.73 9.14 -5.50
CA TRP A 164 -2.06 10.21 -4.75
C TRP A 164 -2.87 10.67 -3.54
N ILE A 165 -4.18 10.82 -3.69
CA ILE A 165 -5.08 11.16 -2.57
C ILE A 165 -5.01 10.06 -1.50
N GLN A 166 -5.11 8.80 -1.89
CA GLN A 166 -4.98 7.67 -0.98
C GLN A 166 -3.61 7.62 -0.30
N THR A 167 -2.53 7.92 -1.01
CA THR A 167 -1.17 7.99 -0.43
C THR A 167 -1.12 9.01 0.71
N ILE A 168 -1.67 10.21 0.49
CA ILE A 168 -1.69 11.27 1.51
C ILE A 168 -2.56 10.87 2.70
N VAL A 169 -3.77 10.35 2.44
CA VAL A 169 -4.70 9.92 3.49
C VAL A 169 -4.08 8.81 4.35
N TYR A 170 -3.53 7.77 3.73
CA TYR A 170 -2.93 6.67 4.47
C TYR A 170 -1.61 7.04 5.16
N PHE A 171 -0.87 7.99 4.62
CA PHE A 171 0.29 8.54 5.30
C PHE A 171 -0.11 9.21 6.63
N VAL A 172 -1.14 10.06 6.60
CA VAL A 172 -1.66 10.72 7.81
C VAL A 172 -2.20 9.69 8.80
N LEU A 173 -2.99 8.72 8.33
CA LEU A 173 -3.51 7.65 9.17
C LEU A 173 -2.39 6.81 9.79
N ALA A 174 -1.39 6.43 9.03
CA ALA A 174 -0.22 5.70 9.54
C ALA A 174 0.48 6.51 10.63
N HIS A 175 0.71 7.81 10.39
CA HIS A 175 1.33 8.69 11.38
C HIS A 175 0.55 8.73 12.69
N GLU A 176 -0.77 8.92 12.65
CA GLU A 176 -1.60 8.98 13.86
C GLU A 176 -1.68 7.64 14.60
N VAL A 177 -1.82 6.53 13.89
CA VAL A 177 -1.87 5.19 14.51
C VAL A 177 -0.52 4.84 15.16
N TYR A 178 0.60 5.15 14.53
CA TYR A 178 1.93 4.96 15.13
C TYR A 178 2.12 5.85 16.37
N ARG A 179 1.70 7.10 16.29
CA ARG A 179 1.73 8.04 17.42
C ARG A 179 0.93 7.51 18.61
N PHE A 180 -0.28 7.01 18.37
CA PHE A 180 -1.12 6.43 19.42
C PHE A 180 -0.50 5.18 20.04
N ASN A 181 0.05 4.28 19.24
CA ASN A 181 0.68 3.05 19.73
C ASN A 181 1.94 3.34 20.57
N ILE A 182 2.75 4.30 20.15
CA ILE A 182 3.95 4.71 20.92
C ILE A 182 3.53 5.40 22.23
N ALA A 183 2.51 6.25 22.22
CA ALA A 183 1.98 6.87 23.44
C ALA A 183 1.46 5.83 24.43
N LYS A 184 0.73 4.81 23.93
CA LYS A 184 0.24 3.70 24.77
C LYS A 184 1.36 2.85 25.36
N ALA A 185 2.41 2.57 24.59
CA ALA A 185 3.58 1.83 25.07
C ALA A 185 4.32 2.60 26.19
N ARG A 186 4.35 3.93 26.12
CA ARG A 186 4.96 4.79 27.15
C ARG A 186 4.23 4.68 28.49
N HIS A 187 2.91 4.69 28.48
CA HIS A 187 2.11 4.53 29.71
C HIS A 187 2.32 3.17 30.38
N ALA A 188 2.57 2.12 29.57
CA ALA A 188 2.81 0.76 30.09
C ALA A 188 4.20 0.57 30.73
N ILE A 189 5.16 1.45 30.49
CA ILE A 189 6.52 1.38 31.06
C ILE A 189 6.61 2.13 32.41
N HIS A 190 5.65 3.04 32.70
CA HIS A 190 5.63 3.83 33.92
C HIS A 190 4.73 3.24 35.03
N HIS A 191 4.12 2.10 34.78
CA HIS A 191 3.44 1.25 35.75
C HIS A 191 4.13 -0.11 35.87
#